data_b92ba3ee1636e90685f5b8b89dd9a81a
#
_entry.id   b92ba3ee1636e90685f5b8b89dd9a81a
#
_cell.length_a   1.000
_cell.length_b   1.000
_cell.length_c   1.000
_cell.angle_alpha   90.00
_cell.angle_beta   90.00
_cell.angle_gamma   90.00
#
_symmetry.space_group_name_H-M   'P 1'
#
loop_
_entity.id
_entity.type
_entity.pdbx_description
1 polymer ?
#
loop_
_entity_poly.entity_id
_entity_poly.type
_entity_poly.pdbx_seq_one_letter_code
_entity_poly.pdbx_strand_id
1 'polypeptide(L)'
;EAWGDNTVLYTRAKGNVYATLLGWNGGAVTLSALKSGGPTLGTVSKVELLGSTVAVTFSQSATGLTVTPGGSVAALSGISDSQLASKIRVLKITHDKGWFNDDDSGAAAPGWQRKVGLTTGDYNNDLTTSSTVGDTWTSTFTGTGVSVYAPKESGAGKIDIQIDGQPGTTADLAATGGRQAQQMVGAVTGLTSGKHTISIVNRGPGPVSVDAIVVQ
;
A
#
# COMPACT_ATOMS: atom_id res chain seq x y z
N GLU A 1 25.96 -10.64 -7.47
CA GLU A 1 25.18 -11.87 -7.48
C GLU A 1 24.55 -12.05 -8.85
N ALA A 2 24.71 -13.22 -9.46
CA ALA A 2 24.03 -13.55 -10.70
C ALA A 2 22.53 -13.68 -10.39
N TRP A 3 21.72 -12.79 -10.91
CA TRP A 3 20.28 -12.88 -10.83
C TRP A 3 19.83 -14.04 -11.72
N GLY A 4 19.26 -15.06 -11.09
CA GLY A 4 18.72 -16.20 -11.84
C GLY A 4 17.50 -15.81 -12.68
N ASP A 5 17.27 -16.50 -13.78
CA ASP A 5 16.04 -16.41 -14.54
C ASP A 5 14.83 -16.69 -13.63
N ASN A 6 13.74 -15.94 -13.81
CA ASN A 6 12.52 -15.98 -13.00
C ASN A 6 12.58 -15.33 -11.60
N THR A 7 13.52 -14.42 -11.35
CA THR A 7 13.48 -13.61 -10.14
C THR A 7 12.34 -12.60 -10.19
N VAL A 8 11.57 -12.50 -9.11
CA VAL A 8 10.51 -11.50 -8.96
C VAL A 8 10.87 -10.53 -7.85
N LEU A 9 10.86 -9.24 -8.17
CA LEU A 9 11.01 -8.14 -7.21
C LEU A 9 9.67 -7.45 -7.03
N TYR A 10 9.28 -7.22 -5.78
CA TYR A 10 8.03 -6.55 -5.46
C TYR A 10 8.29 -5.14 -4.93
N THR A 11 7.55 -4.19 -5.45
CA THR A 11 7.49 -2.82 -4.93
C THR A 11 6.03 -2.40 -4.77
N ARG A 12 5.77 -1.40 -3.92
CA ARG A 12 4.43 -0.83 -3.73
C ARG A 12 4.47 0.66 -4.03
N ALA A 13 3.43 1.13 -4.68
CA ALA A 13 3.20 2.56 -4.88
C ALA A 13 1.72 2.81 -5.20
N LYS A 14 1.17 3.88 -4.63
CA LYS A 14 -0.20 4.36 -4.90
C LYS A 14 -1.25 3.25 -4.79
N GLY A 15 -1.21 2.46 -3.72
CA GLY A 15 -2.16 1.38 -3.46
C GLY A 15 -2.07 0.20 -4.43
N ASN A 16 -1.00 0.09 -5.22
CA ASN A 16 -0.78 -1.03 -6.11
C ASN A 16 0.50 -1.78 -5.76
N VAL A 17 0.53 -3.07 -6.09
CA VAL A 17 1.76 -3.86 -6.07
C VAL A 17 2.33 -3.93 -7.49
N TYR A 18 3.63 -3.74 -7.60
CA TYR A 18 4.36 -3.91 -8.84
C TYR A 18 5.26 -5.13 -8.71
N ALA A 19 5.09 -6.11 -9.59
CA ALA A 19 5.97 -7.26 -9.69
C ALA A 19 6.88 -7.10 -10.91
N THR A 20 8.16 -6.87 -10.66
CA THR A 20 9.19 -6.84 -11.70
C THR A 20 9.71 -8.25 -11.91
N LEU A 21 9.48 -8.79 -13.10
CA LEU A 21 9.86 -10.14 -13.52
C LEU A 21 11.16 -10.07 -14.31
N LEU A 22 12.19 -10.74 -13.86
CA LEU A 22 13.48 -10.86 -14.53
C LEU A 22 13.56 -12.21 -15.25
N GLY A 23 13.89 -12.19 -16.54
CA GLY A 23 14.02 -13.41 -17.35
C GLY A 23 12.67 -14.05 -17.76
N TRP A 24 11.54 -13.35 -17.58
CA TRP A 24 10.24 -13.92 -17.94
C TRP A 24 10.07 -14.06 -19.45
N ASN A 25 9.79 -15.27 -19.88
CA ASN A 25 9.64 -15.64 -21.29
C ASN A 25 8.23 -15.36 -21.87
N GLY A 26 7.33 -14.76 -21.09
CA GLY A 26 5.96 -14.46 -21.51
C GLY A 26 4.97 -15.61 -21.38
N GLY A 27 5.34 -16.73 -20.76
CA GLY A 27 4.42 -17.81 -20.40
C GLY A 27 3.61 -17.47 -19.13
N ALA A 28 2.77 -18.39 -18.69
CA ALA A 28 2.08 -18.25 -17.41
C ALA A 28 3.10 -18.17 -16.25
N VAL A 29 2.89 -17.25 -15.32
CA VAL A 29 3.73 -17.07 -14.13
C VAL A 29 2.88 -17.07 -12.87
N THR A 30 3.34 -17.74 -11.83
CA THR A 30 2.66 -17.76 -10.52
C THR A 30 3.48 -16.95 -9.50
N LEU A 31 2.89 -15.91 -8.98
CA LEU A 31 3.44 -15.02 -7.96
C LEU A 31 3.00 -15.51 -6.58
N SER A 32 3.77 -16.37 -5.95
CA SER A 32 3.40 -17.06 -4.70
C SER A 32 3.23 -16.10 -3.51
N ALA A 33 3.94 -14.97 -3.51
CA ALA A 33 3.79 -13.94 -2.48
C ALA A 33 2.40 -13.25 -2.51
N LEU A 34 1.65 -13.36 -3.62
CA LEU A 34 0.36 -12.71 -3.83
C LEU A 34 -0.82 -13.70 -3.75
N LYS A 35 -0.73 -14.65 -2.85
CA LYS A 35 -1.78 -15.66 -2.61
C LYS A 35 -3.04 -15.05 -1.98
N SER A 36 -4.18 -15.66 -2.22
CA SER A 36 -5.45 -15.30 -1.55
C SER A 36 -5.39 -15.60 -0.05
N GLY A 37 -6.12 -14.83 0.75
CA GLY A 37 -6.18 -15.01 2.21
C GLY A 37 -4.91 -14.60 2.96
N GLY A 38 -3.92 -14.02 2.27
CA GLY A 38 -2.75 -13.44 2.93
C GLY A 38 -3.09 -12.11 3.61
N PRO A 39 -2.37 -11.75 4.69
CA PRO A 39 -2.68 -10.54 5.47
C PRO A 39 -2.36 -9.23 4.74
N THR A 40 -1.61 -9.29 3.65
CA THR A 40 -1.01 -8.11 3.00
C THR A 40 -1.57 -7.79 1.62
N LEU A 41 -2.43 -8.65 1.07
CA LEU A 41 -3.05 -8.42 -0.24
C LEU A 41 -4.43 -9.05 -0.23
N GLY A 42 -5.49 -8.28 -0.35
CA GLY A 42 -6.85 -8.78 -0.46
C GLY A 42 -7.11 -9.47 -1.80
N THR A 43 -8.26 -9.20 -2.39
CA THR A 43 -8.60 -9.71 -3.73
C THR A 43 -7.94 -8.86 -4.80
N VAL A 44 -7.26 -9.48 -5.72
CA VAL A 44 -6.73 -8.80 -6.92
C VAL A 44 -7.89 -8.49 -7.85
N SER A 45 -8.08 -7.22 -8.18
CA SER A 45 -9.15 -6.75 -9.04
C SER A 45 -8.69 -6.51 -10.49
N LYS A 46 -7.40 -6.23 -10.69
CA LYS A 46 -6.83 -5.97 -12.02
C LYS A 46 -5.34 -6.33 -12.05
N VAL A 47 -4.89 -6.83 -13.18
CA VAL A 47 -3.46 -7.00 -13.50
C VAL A 47 -3.19 -6.36 -14.86
N GLU A 48 -2.15 -5.55 -14.95
CA GLU A 48 -1.72 -4.86 -16.16
C GLU A 48 -0.24 -5.17 -16.41
N LEU A 49 0.10 -5.51 -17.63
CA LEU A 49 1.50 -5.61 -18.08
C LEU A 49 1.95 -4.24 -18.59
N LEU A 50 2.79 -3.56 -17.80
CA LEU A 50 3.23 -2.21 -18.10
C LEU A 50 4.09 -2.17 -19.40
N GLY A 51 3.87 -1.14 -20.21
CA GLY A 51 4.57 -0.97 -21.49
C GLY A 51 4.11 -1.95 -22.58
N SER A 52 2.98 -2.62 -22.42
CA SER A 52 2.43 -3.57 -23.38
C SER A 52 0.93 -3.36 -23.57
N THR A 53 0.44 -3.61 -24.79
CA THR A 53 -1.00 -3.68 -25.11
C THR A 53 -1.54 -5.10 -25.01
N VAL A 54 -0.70 -6.08 -24.69
CA VAL A 54 -1.12 -7.48 -24.53
C VAL A 54 -2.02 -7.58 -23.28
N ALA A 55 -3.24 -8.03 -23.48
CA ALA A 55 -4.14 -8.34 -22.39
C ALA A 55 -3.59 -9.51 -21.57
N VAL A 56 -3.77 -9.45 -20.27
CA VAL A 56 -3.43 -10.56 -19.36
C VAL A 56 -4.69 -11.08 -18.69
N THR A 57 -4.79 -12.38 -18.52
CA THR A 57 -5.75 -13.03 -17.63
C THR A 57 -5.04 -13.40 -16.34
N PHE A 58 -5.79 -13.47 -15.25
CA PHE A 58 -5.21 -13.86 -13.96
C PHE A 58 -6.20 -14.64 -13.11
N SER A 59 -5.67 -15.45 -12.21
CA SER A 59 -6.45 -16.10 -11.15
C SER A 59 -5.65 -16.07 -9.85
N GLN A 60 -6.31 -15.75 -8.74
CA GLN A 60 -5.72 -15.73 -7.41
C GLN A 60 -6.19 -16.91 -6.59
N SER A 61 -5.27 -17.64 -6.01
CA SER A 61 -5.54 -18.84 -5.22
C SER A 61 -4.72 -18.85 -3.92
N ALA A 62 -4.89 -19.88 -3.09
CA ALA A 62 -4.09 -20.11 -1.89
C ALA A 62 -2.60 -20.35 -2.17
N THR A 63 -2.22 -20.66 -3.42
CA THR A 63 -0.83 -20.90 -3.82
C THR A 63 -0.17 -19.68 -4.44
N GLY A 64 -0.94 -18.69 -4.91
CA GLY A 64 -0.43 -17.47 -5.51
C GLY A 64 -1.38 -16.82 -6.50
N LEU A 65 -0.91 -15.74 -7.11
CA LEU A 65 -1.53 -15.06 -8.24
C LEU A 65 -0.90 -15.58 -9.52
N THR A 66 -1.65 -16.34 -10.31
CA THR A 66 -1.23 -16.81 -11.63
C THR A 66 -1.64 -15.80 -12.68
N VAL A 67 -0.69 -15.34 -13.50
CA VAL A 67 -0.89 -14.38 -14.59
C VAL A 67 -0.52 -15.02 -15.90
N THR A 68 -1.39 -14.93 -16.90
CA THR A 68 -1.21 -15.53 -18.24
C THR A 68 -1.42 -14.45 -19.29
N PRO A 69 -0.40 -14.12 -20.11
CA PRO A 69 -0.56 -13.22 -21.25
C PRO A 69 -1.44 -13.83 -22.34
N GLY A 70 -2.26 -13.00 -22.99
CA GLY A 70 -3.11 -13.39 -24.11
C GLY A 70 -2.39 -13.44 -25.47
N GLY A 71 -1.06 -13.24 -25.49
CA GLY A 71 -0.26 -13.23 -26.71
C GLY A 71 1.24 -13.06 -26.41
N SER A 72 2.05 -12.95 -27.46
CA SER A 72 3.49 -12.71 -27.32
C SER A 72 3.78 -11.38 -26.65
N VAL A 73 4.61 -11.41 -25.62
CA VAL A 73 5.03 -10.23 -24.86
C VAL A 73 6.29 -9.66 -25.52
N ALA A 74 6.14 -8.51 -26.18
CA ALA A 74 7.26 -7.81 -26.78
C ALA A 74 8.24 -7.26 -25.74
N ALA A 75 9.47 -6.95 -26.14
CA ALA A 75 10.45 -6.24 -25.31
C ALA A 75 9.91 -4.86 -24.88
N LEU A 76 10.32 -4.38 -23.68
CA LEU A 76 9.97 -3.04 -23.24
C LEU A 76 10.62 -1.99 -24.16
N SER A 77 9.84 -1.02 -24.61
CA SER A 77 10.35 0.15 -25.32
C SER A 77 10.97 1.16 -24.34
N GLY A 78 11.98 1.89 -24.83
CA GLY A 78 12.61 2.99 -24.04
C GLY A 78 13.75 2.56 -23.13
N ILE A 79 14.13 1.30 -23.11
CA ILE A 79 15.37 0.82 -22.49
C ILE A 79 16.45 0.73 -23.55
N SER A 80 17.55 1.47 -23.39
CA SER A 80 18.64 1.52 -24.36
C SER A 80 19.42 0.21 -24.49
N ASP A 81 19.46 -0.59 -23.44
CA ASP A 81 20.01 -1.93 -23.47
C ASP A 81 18.93 -2.93 -23.92
N SER A 82 19.03 -3.37 -25.16
CA SER A 82 18.05 -4.30 -25.77
C SER A 82 18.01 -5.66 -25.09
N GLN A 83 19.12 -6.12 -24.51
CA GLN A 83 19.19 -7.38 -23.78
C GLN A 83 18.46 -7.26 -22.43
N LEU A 84 18.62 -6.14 -21.72
CA LEU A 84 17.91 -5.87 -20.49
C LEU A 84 16.41 -5.65 -20.76
N ALA A 85 16.06 -4.91 -21.79
CA ALA A 85 14.68 -4.68 -22.23
C ALA A 85 13.94 -5.98 -22.55
N SER A 86 14.63 -6.97 -23.10
CA SER A 86 14.04 -8.28 -23.43
C SER A 86 13.79 -9.15 -22.19
N LYS A 87 14.47 -8.87 -21.05
CA LYS A 87 14.45 -9.71 -19.84
C LYS A 87 13.61 -9.15 -18.71
N ILE A 88 13.23 -7.89 -18.74
CA ILE A 88 12.46 -7.25 -17.68
C ILE A 88 11.02 -7.05 -18.12
N ARG A 89 10.08 -7.41 -17.25
CA ARG A 89 8.65 -7.11 -17.37
C ARG A 89 8.11 -6.65 -16.05
N VAL A 90 7.18 -5.73 -16.07
CA VAL A 90 6.55 -5.22 -14.85
C VAL A 90 5.04 -5.44 -14.93
N LEU A 91 4.52 -6.16 -13.96
CA LEU A 91 3.08 -6.29 -13.73
C LEU A 91 2.67 -5.27 -12.68
N LYS A 92 1.64 -4.48 -12.98
CA LYS A 92 0.94 -3.67 -11.99
C LYS A 92 -0.28 -4.45 -11.53
N ILE A 93 -0.39 -4.68 -10.23
CA ILE A 93 -1.44 -5.45 -9.58
C ILE A 93 -2.26 -4.50 -8.70
N THR A 94 -3.52 -4.32 -9.05
CA THR A 94 -4.50 -3.56 -8.26
C THR A 94 -5.27 -4.52 -7.38
N HIS A 95 -5.39 -4.21 -6.10
CA HIS A 95 -6.07 -5.02 -5.09
C HIS A 95 -6.99 -4.16 -4.24
N ASP A 96 -7.94 -4.78 -3.55
CA ASP A 96 -8.98 -4.10 -2.78
C ASP A 96 -8.70 -4.04 -1.27
N LYS A 97 -7.76 -4.84 -0.78
CA LYS A 97 -7.49 -4.97 0.66
C LYS A 97 -6.00 -4.97 0.96
N GLY A 98 -5.69 -4.83 2.25
CA GLY A 98 -4.33 -4.91 2.76
C GLY A 98 -3.74 -3.55 3.10
N TRP A 99 -2.42 -3.48 3.11
CA TRP A 99 -1.69 -2.29 3.51
C TRP A 99 -1.65 -1.23 2.42
N PHE A 100 -2.08 -0.03 2.76
CA PHE A 100 -1.96 1.18 1.95
C PHE A 100 -1.08 2.17 2.71
N ASN A 101 -0.12 2.74 2.02
CA ASN A 101 0.76 3.75 2.58
C ASN A 101 0.00 5.06 2.85
N ASP A 102 0.51 5.87 3.74
CA ASP A 102 -0.07 7.18 4.08
C ASP A 102 -0.14 8.15 2.88
N ASP A 103 0.67 7.95 1.83
CA ASP A 103 0.66 8.74 0.60
C ASP A 103 -0.06 8.06 -0.59
N ASP A 104 -0.49 6.82 -0.47
CA ASP A 104 -1.13 6.05 -1.56
C ASP A 104 -2.45 6.69 -2.04
N SER A 105 -3.10 7.47 -1.19
CA SER A 105 -4.35 8.16 -1.53
C SER A 105 -4.17 9.38 -2.44
N GLY A 106 -2.95 9.85 -2.64
CA GLY A 106 -2.66 11.04 -3.46
C GLY A 106 -3.15 12.36 -2.87
N ALA A 107 -3.68 12.38 -1.65
CA ALA A 107 -4.14 13.58 -0.99
C ALA A 107 -2.98 14.22 -0.22
N ALA A 108 -2.46 15.33 -0.74
CA ALA A 108 -1.71 16.28 0.07
C ALA A 108 -2.71 16.94 1.05
N ALA A 109 -2.81 16.41 2.26
CA ALA A 109 -3.64 17.01 3.29
C ALA A 109 -3.00 18.33 3.73
N PRO A 110 -3.71 19.47 3.65
CA PRO A 110 -3.18 20.75 4.12
C PRO A 110 -2.68 20.61 5.58
N GLY A 111 -1.48 21.15 5.84
CA GLY A 111 -0.85 21.09 7.16
C GLY A 111 -0.11 19.81 7.48
N TRP A 112 -0.33 18.74 6.73
CA TRP A 112 0.40 17.47 6.89
C TRP A 112 1.67 17.47 6.03
N GLN A 113 2.75 16.93 6.59
CA GLN A 113 4.06 16.88 5.96
C GLN A 113 4.53 15.43 5.87
N ARG A 114 4.89 15.00 4.66
CA ARG A 114 5.48 13.68 4.45
C ARG A 114 6.96 13.69 4.80
N LYS A 115 7.40 12.67 5.54
CA LYS A 115 8.79 12.37 5.85
C LYS A 115 9.17 11.06 5.18
N VAL A 116 10.28 11.02 4.46
CA VAL A 116 10.74 9.86 3.68
C VAL A 116 12.17 9.48 4.05
N GLY A 117 12.56 8.25 3.70
CA GLY A 117 13.90 7.75 3.97
C GLY A 117 14.17 7.47 5.46
N LEU A 118 13.12 7.20 6.21
CA LEU A 118 13.21 6.91 7.64
C LEU A 118 13.84 5.52 7.86
N THR A 119 14.60 5.40 8.94
CA THR A 119 15.16 4.12 9.39
C THR A 119 14.56 3.68 10.73
N THR A 120 13.40 4.22 11.06
CA THR A 120 12.73 4.10 12.34
C THR A 120 11.69 2.97 12.40
N GLY A 121 11.62 2.16 11.33
CA GLY A 121 10.78 0.96 11.26
C GLY A 121 9.34 1.23 10.80
N ASP A 122 9.07 2.41 10.24
CA ASP A 122 7.77 2.76 9.66
C ASP A 122 7.54 2.02 8.35
N TYR A 123 6.28 1.88 7.97
CA TYR A 123 5.89 1.21 6.73
C TYR A 123 6.45 1.99 5.53
N ASN A 124 7.09 1.29 4.58
CA ASN A 124 7.81 1.90 3.44
C ASN A 124 8.91 2.93 3.82
N ASN A 125 9.35 2.99 5.09
CA ASN A 125 10.34 3.94 5.59
C ASN A 125 9.93 5.41 5.40
N ASP A 126 8.66 5.70 5.52
CA ASP A 126 8.09 7.05 5.49
C ASP A 126 6.92 7.20 6.49
N LEU A 127 6.43 8.38 6.66
CA LEU A 127 5.19 8.68 7.37
C LEU A 127 4.75 10.13 7.07
N THR A 128 3.46 10.39 7.27
CA THR A 128 2.90 11.73 7.17
C THR A 128 2.56 12.26 8.58
N THR A 129 2.96 13.49 8.89
CA THR A 129 2.85 14.09 10.22
C THR A 129 2.23 15.47 10.19
N SER A 130 1.48 15.85 11.23
CA SER A 130 1.00 17.20 11.49
C SER A 130 1.26 17.62 12.94
N SER A 131 1.57 18.92 13.15
CA SER A 131 1.69 19.53 14.48
C SER A 131 0.56 20.52 14.77
N THR A 132 -0.38 20.73 13.86
CA THR A 132 -1.46 21.70 13.99
C THR A 132 -2.77 21.01 14.33
N VAL A 133 -3.38 21.39 15.45
CA VAL A 133 -4.69 20.88 15.84
C VAL A 133 -5.75 21.24 14.81
N GLY A 134 -6.56 20.25 14.44
CA GLY A 134 -7.60 20.40 13.42
C GLY A 134 -7.17 20.02 11.99
N ASP A 135 -5.86 19.88 11.73
CA ASP A 135 -5.42 19.34 10.44
C ASP A 135 -6.02 17.96 10.20
N THR A 136 -6.49 17.75 8.98
CA THR A 136 -7.16 16.50 8.60
C THR A 136 -6.44 15.81 7.45
N TRP A 137 -6.00 14.59 7.66
CA TRP A 137 -5.56 13.67 6.61
C TRP A 137 -6.74 12.84 6.14
N THR A 138 -6.89 12.66 4.83
CA THR A 138 -8.04 11.95 4.25
C THR A 138 -7.59 10.95 3.18
N SER A 139 -8.18 9.78 3.19
CA SER A 139 -7.99 8.76 2.15
C SER A 139 -9.32 8.06 1.82
N THR A 140 -9.38 7.38 0.66
CA THR A 140 -10.52 6.54 0.31
C THR A 140 -10.09 5.08 0.21
N PHE A 141 -10.97 4.18 0.62
CA PHE A 141 -10.76 2.74 0.52
C PHE A 141 -12.05 2.03 0.09
N THR A 142 -11.92 0.80 -0.38
CA THR A 142 -13.07 -0.07 -0.67
C THR A 142 -12.96 -1.32 0.19
N GLY A 143 -13.95 -1.58 1.03
CA GLY A 143 -13.91 -2.71 1.96
C GLY A 143 -15.04 -2.68 2.97
N THR A 144 -14.92 -3.48 4.03
CA THR A 144 -15.87 -3.58 5.14
C THR A 144 -15.27 -3.14 6.49
N GLY A 145 -14.02 -2.68 6.46
CA GLY A 145 -13.33 -2.20 7.64
C GLY A 145 -11.94 -1.67 7.31
N VAL A 146 -11.38 -0.93 8.24
CA VAL A 146 -10.03 -0.34 8.13
C VAL A 146 -9.37 -0.26 9.49
N SER A 147 -8.09 -0.57 9.55
CA SER A 147 -7.22 -0.35 10.73
C SER A 147 -6.21 0.73 10.41
N VAL A 148 -5.92 1.60 11.36
CA VAL A 148 -4.97 2.70 11.25
C VAL A 148 -3.70 2.33 12.00
N TYR A 149 -2.57 2.53 11.36
CA TYR A 149 -1.25 2.33 11.92
C TYR A 149 -0.51 3.66 12.02
N ALA A 150 0.12 3.87 13.15
CA ALA A 150 0.92 5.06 13.44
C ALA A 150 2.03 4.72 14.44
N PRO A 151 3.13 5.47 14.48
CA PRO A 151 4.07 5.34 15.58
C PRO A 151 3.45 5.86 16.89
N LYS A 152 3.84 5.23 17.99
CA LYS A 152 3.63 5.78 19.34
C LYS A 152 4.95 6.25 19.91
N GLU A 153 4.96 7.48 20.44
CA GLU A 153 6.19 8.07 20.96
C GLU A 153 5.91 9.12 22.04
N SER A 154 6.94 9.48 22.80
CA SER A 154 6.84 10.48 23.86
C SER A 154 6.48 11.84 23.27
N GLY A 155 5.49 12.51 23.87
CA GLY A 155 5.03 13.84 23.44
C GLY A 155 4.12 13.85 22.22
N ALA A 156 3.79 12.69 21.64
CA ALA A 156 2.80 12.61 20.57
C ALA A 156 1.40 12.98 21.08
N GLY A 157 0.59 13.50 20.14
CA GLY A 157 -0.79 13.93 20.41
C GLY A 157 -1.82 12.82 20.21
N LYS A 158 -3.07 13.23 20.08
CA LYS A 158 -4.24 12.38 19.84
C LYS A 158 -4.77 12.60 18.43
N ILE A 159 -5.35 11.55 17.87
CA ILE A 159 -6.06 11.59 16.60
C ILE A 159 -7.50 11.13 16.76
N ASP A 160 -8.43 11.73 16.01
CA ASP A 160 -9.73 11.13 15.76
C ASP A 160 -9.74 10.41 14.41
N ILE A 161 -10.27 9.19 14.42
CA ILE A 161 -10.48 8.38 13.23
C ILE A 161 -11.95 8.43 12.87
N GLN A 162 -12.30 8.99 11.72
CA GLN A 162 -13.67 9.19 11.25
C GLN A 162 -13.88 8.43 9.94
N ILE A 163 -15.06 7.85 9.75
CA ILE A 163 -15.45 7.18 8.51
C ILE A 163 -16.69 7.88 7.94
N ASP A 164 -16.63 8.24 6.66
CA ASP A 164 -17.73 8.87 5.91
C ASP A 164 -18.28 10.14 6.61
N GLY A 165 -17.40 10.90 7.26
CA GLY A 165 -17.75 12.11 8.00
C GLY A 165 -18.46 11.86 9.34
N GLN A 166 -18.65 10.60 9.75
CA GLN A 166 -19.26 10.31 11.04
C GLN A 166 -18.21 10.37 12.17
N PRO A 167 -18.58 10.83 13.36
CA PRO A 167 -17.72 10.78 14.52
C PRO A 167 -17.20 9.36 14.77
N GLY A 168 -15.92 9.24 15.04
CA GLY A 168 -15.27 7.95 15.22
C GLY A 168 -14.53 7.84 16.54
N THR A 169 -13.45 7.07 16.54
CA THR A 169 -12.67 6.74 17.72
C THR A 169 -11.50 7.69 17.89
N THR A 170 -11.26 8.17 19.11
CA THR A 170 -10.04 8.91 19.46
C THR A 170 -8.95 7.92 19.87
N ALA A 171 -7.77 8.05 19.27
CA ALA A 171 -6.57 7.28 19.62
C ALA A 171 -5.49 8.20 20.21
N ASP A 172 -4.86 7.76 21.29
CA ASP A 172 -3.72 8.43 21.90
C ASP A 172 -2.42 7.83 21.34
N LEU A 173 -1.60 8.66 20.71
CA LEU A 173 -0.32 8.26 20.13
C LEU A 173 0.84 8.44 21.12
N ALA A 174 0.59 8.99 22.32
CA ALA A 174 1.60 9.09 23.35
C ALA A 174 2.03 7.70 23.83
N ALA A 175 3.32 7.56 24.11
CA ALA A 175 3.90 6.38 24.74
C ALA A 175 4.90 6.81 25.81
N THR A 176 4.97 6.04 26.89
CA THR A 176 6.04 6.13 27.87
C THR A 176 7.16 5.17 27.47
N GLY A 177 8.34 5.71 27.16
CA GLY A 177 9.47 4.91 26.71
C GLY A 177 9.92 5.28 25.30
N GLY A 178 10.60 4.36 24.62
CA GLY A 178 11.08 4.59 23.26
C GLY A 178 9.96 4.59 22.22
N ARG A 179 10.25 5.16 21.05
CA ARG A 179 9.34 5.15 19.90
C ARG A 179 9.00 3.71 19.48
N GLN A 180 7.74 3.47 19.23
CA GLN A 180 7.18 2.19 18.78
C GLN A 180 6.58 2.42 17.39
N ALA A 181 7.26 1.92 16.35
CA ALA A 181 6.77 2.01 14.98
C ALA A 181 5.59 1.07 14.72
N GLN A 182 4.81 1.35 13.69
CA GLN A 182 3.74 0.47 13.14
C GLN A 182 2.76 -0.06 14.21
N GLN A 183 2.34 0.78 15.15
CA GLN A 183 1.33 0.38 16.13
C GLN A 183 -0.06 0.52 15.51
N MET A 184 -0.91 -0.51 15.66
CA MET A 184 -2.33 -0.37 15.36
C MET A 184 -2.96 0.54 16.41
N VAL A 185 -3.36 1.74 16.01
CA VAL A 185 -3.88 2.76 16.92
C VAL A 185 -5.40 2.86 16.92
N GLY A 186 -6.05 2.27 15.92
CA GLY A 186 -7.49 2.17 15.86
C GLY A 186 -7.96 1.28 14.74
N ALA A 187 -9.19 0.81 14.83
CA ALA A 187 -9.84 0.01 13.80
C ALA A 187 -11.33 0.30 13.75
N VAL A 188 -11.91 0.29 12.54
CA VAL A 188 -13.35 0.32 12.30
C VAL A 188 -13.70 -0.90 11.47
N THR A 189 -14.71 -1.65 11.90
CA THR A 189 -15.16 -2.88 11.25
C THR A 189 -16.68 -2.89 11.09
N GLY A 190 -17.21 -3.80 10.28
CA GLY A 190 -18.65 -3.93 10.09
C GLY A 190 -19.26 -2.86 9.20
N LEU A 191 -18.46 -2.18 8.39
CA LEU A 191 -18.96 -1.27 7.37
C LEU A 191 -19.70 -2.07 6.27
N THR A 192 -20.61 -1.42 5.59
CA THR A 192 -21.20 -2.00 4.37
C THR A 192 -20.10 -2.20 3.33
N SER A 193 -20.16 -3.28 2.56
CA SER A 193 -19.20 -3.47 1.47
C SER A 193 -19.33 -2.34 0.45
N GLY A 194 -18.27 -1.56 0.25
CA GLY A 194 -18.31 -0.41 -0.63
C GLY A 194 -17.12 0.54 -0.48
N LYS A 195 -17.22 1.66 -1.18
CA LYS A 195 -16.23 2.75 -1.09
C LYS A 195 -16.53 3.62 0.14
N HIS A 196 -15.53 3.86 0.94
CA HIS A 196 -15.57 4.68 2.15
C HIS A 196 -14.49 5.75 2.12
N THR A 197 -14.69 6.79 2.92
CA THR A 197 -13.70 7.83 3.19
C THR A 197 -13.26 7.73 4.64
N ILE A 198 -11.96 7.61 4.88
CA ILE A 198 -11.37 7.75 6.21
C ILE A 198 -10.79 9.14 6.35
N SER A 199 -11.06 9.80 7.48
CA SER A 199 -10.44 11.07 7.88
C SER A 199 -9.76 10.90 9.23
N ILE A 200 -8.52 11.36 9.34
CA ILE A 200 -7.75 11.37 10.57
C ILE A 200 -7.47 12.82 10.94
N VAL A 201 -8.01 13.24 12.08
CA VAL A 201 -7.96 14.63 12.56
C VAL A 201 -6.98 14.74 13.71
N ASN A 202 -6.02 15.66 13.63
CA ASN A 202 -5.14 16.01 14.74
C ASN A 202 -5.94 16.69 15.87
N ARG A 203 -5.94 16.11 17.07
CA ARG A 203 -6.60 16.65 18.27
C ARG A 203 -5.62 17.22 19.31
N GLY A 204 -4.30 17.17 19.03
CA GLY A 204 -3.29 17.63 19.98
C GLY A 204 -3.36 16.90 21.34
N PRO A 205 -2.73 17.45 22.36
CA PRO A 205 -1.56 18.30 22.24
C PRO A 205 -0.37 17.48 21.72
N GLY A 206 0.46 18.07 20.90
CA GLY A 206 1.64 17.44 20.33
C GLY A 206 1.46 16.97 18.88
N PRO A 207 2.57 16.63 18.20
CA PRO A 207 2.53 16.16 16.84
C PRO A 207 1.85 14.79 16.75
N VAL A 208 1.21 14.55 15.61
CA VAL A 208 0.59 13.27 15.29
C VAL A 208 1.11 12.77 13.95
N SER A 209 1.04 11.47 13.75
CA SER A 209 1.48 10.83 12.51
C SER A 209 0.49 9.78 12.03
N VAL A 210 0.48 9.55 10.71
CA VAL A 210 -0.13 8.40 10.05
C VAL A 210 0.97 7.68 9.29
N ASP A 211 1.06 6.38 9.43
CA ASP A 211 2.04 5.53 8.78
C ASP A 211 1.40 4.72 7.65
N ALA A 212 0.32 4.02 7.97
CA ALA A 212 -0.42 3.23 6.99
C ALA A 212 -1.86 2.96 7.43
N ILE A 213 -2.69 2.54 6.49
CA ILE A 213 -3.99 1.92 6.77
C ILE A 213 -4.01 0.49 6.24
N VAL A 214 -4.76 -0.39 6.91
CA VAL A 214 -5.01 -1.76 6.45
C VAL A 214 -6.49 -1.95 6.23
N VAL A 215 -6.88 -2.21 4.98
CA VAL A 215 -8.27 -2.39 4.56
C VAL A 215 -8.68 -3.85 4.67
N GLN A 216 -9.91 -4.11 5.15
CA GLN A 216 -10.50 -5.43 5.38
C GLN A 216 -11.67 -5.67 4.42
#